data_4baf2c24e57440fd4494a2e7f0b8af1c
#
_entry.id   4baf2c24e57440fd4494a2e7f0b8af1c
#
_cell.length_a   1.000
_cell.length_b   1.000
_cell.length_c   1.000
_cell.angle_alpha   90.00
_cell.angle_beta   90.00
_cell.angle_gamma   90.00
#
_symmetry.space_group_name_H-M   'P 1'
#
loop_
_entity.id
_entity.type
_entity.pdbx_description
1 polymer ?
#
loop_
_entity_poly.entity_id
_entity_poly.type
_entity_poly.pdbx_seq_one_letter_code
_entity_poly.pdbx_strand_id
1 'polypeptide(L)'
;MSIRPNWQAATLLQAEETSITSAHTGRTYRIQAAALGERPAGGYPVLYILDGDAFFPAILNMAQSLLINPITKSHAACLIVGIGYTGGTIRDLSQRALDYTPPLPDNAPESERKQYGQADRFSRFINDELSALLDSKYRIDTQNQAVFGHSFGALYGLYSLFTRPERFRHYLLVSPSIWWQDRRVLDWLPDTLPQGIGIRLGAGEHEGRNNRPDQTSSGMVAQAKILAGTLHHLGADVRFTLYPNANHGNAPFYALTDCIEYLRNVWQR
;
A
#
# COMPACT_ATOMS: atom_id res chain seq x y z
N MET A 1 43.98 -5.48 -25.63
CA MET A 1 43.47 -4.31 -24.88
C MET A 1 42.54 -4.82 -23.78
N SER A 2 42.86 -4.59 -22.52
CA SER A 2 41.99 -4.96 -21.39
C SER A 2 40.90 -3.89 -21.26
N ILE A 3 39.64 -4.26 -21.48
CA ILE A 3 38.49 -3.38 -21.23
C ILE A 3 38.35 -3.27 -19.73
N ARG A 4 38.53 -2.06 -19.19
CA ARG A 4 38.23 -1.75 -17.79
C ARG A 4 36.87 -1.08 -17.73
N PRO A 5 35.80 -1.79 -17.36
CA PRO A 5 34.48 -1.19 -17.24
C PRO A 5 34.44 -0.18 -16.08
N ASN A 6 33.80 0.95 -16.30
CA ASN A 6 33.49 1.94 -15.27
C ASN A 6 32.06 1.73 -14.77
N TRP A 7 31.90 1.07 -13.62
CA TRP A 7 30.60 0.83 -13.01
C TRP A 7 30.09 2.08 -12.29
N GLN A 8 28.84 2.43 -12.54
CA GLN A 8 28.15 3.55 -11.85
C GLN A 8 26.88 3.03 -11.21
N ALA A 9 26.41 3.72 -10.15
CA ALA A 9 25.12 3.42 -9.55
C ALA A 9 23.99 3.61 -10.57
N ALA A 10 23.10 2.61 -10.69
CA ALA A 10 21.93 2.74 -11.53
C ALA A 10 20.87 3.58 -10.85
N THR A 11 20.16 4.41 -11.62
CA THR A 11 19.03 5.22 -11.14
C THR A 11 17.72 4.70 -11.75
N LEU A 12 16.62 4.89 -11.02
CA LEU A 12 15.29 4.60 -11.54
C LEU A 12 14.87 5.71 -12.52
N LEU A 13 14.41 5.33 -13.70
CA LEU A 13 13.94 6.29 -14.70
C LEU A 13 12.67 7.01 -14.20
N GLN A 14 12.62 8.33 -14.40
CA GLN A 14 11.49 9.20 -14.05
C GLN A 14 11.15 9.22 -12.55
N ALA A 15 12.01 8.71 -11.69
CA ALA A 15 11.79 8.76 -10.25
C ALA A 15 12.57 9.92 -9.62
N GLU A 16 11.92 10.57 -8.69
CA GLU A 16 12.51 11.56 -7.80
C GLU A 16 12.37 11.10 -6.35
N GLU A 17 13.19 11.62 -5.45
CA GLU A 17 13.07 11.33 -4.03
C GLU A 17 13.28 12.56 -3.15
N THR A 18 12.65 12.54 -1.99
CA THR A 18 12.85 13.51 -0.91
C THR A 18 12.64 12.86 0.45
N SER A 19 12.94 13.58 1.51
CA SER A 19 12.66 13.14 2.87
C SER A 19 11.78 14.17 3.58
N ILE A 20 10.82 13.69 4.38
CA ILE A 20 9.91 14.51 5.17
C ILE A 20 9.97 14.06 6.61
N THR A 21 10.24 14.97 7.54
CA THR A 21 10.03 14.73 8.97
C THR A 21 8.62 15.16 9.34
N SER A 22 7.77 14.20 9.70
CA SER A 22 6.37 14.45 10.02
C SER A 22 6.21 15.07 11.40
N ALA A 23 5.43 16.12 11.51
CA ALA A 23 5.02 16.71 12.79
C ALA A 23 4.07 15.78 13.56
N HIS A 24 3.26 14.98 12.85
CA HIS A 24 2.31 14.07 13.47
C HIS A 24 2.97 12.83 14.10
N THR A 25 3.98 12.26 13.42
CA THR A 25 4.62 11.02 13.87
C THR A 25 5.98 11.25 14.54
N GLY A 26 6.63 12.39 14.27
CA GLY A 26 8.01 12.69 14.67
C GLY A 26 9.07 11.89 13.90
N ARG A 27 8.66 11.07 12.90
CA ARG A 27 9.56 10.23 12.10
C ARG A 27 9.88 10.87 10.76
N THR A 28 11.04 10.50 10.21
CA THR A 28 11.46 10.93 8.89
C THR A 28 11.19 9.82 7.87
N TYR A 29 10.36 10.14 6.88
CA TYR A 29 10.01 9.25 5.78
C TYR A 29 10.83 9.59 4.54
N ARG A 30 11.28 8.56 3.83
CA ARG A 30 11.78 8.67 2.47
C ARG A 30 10.60 8.57 1.51
N ILE A 31 10.43 9.59 0.68
CA ILE A 31 9.36 9.65 -0.31
C ILE A 31 9.97 9.53 -1.69
N GLN A 32 9.57 8.51 -2.42
CA GLN A 32 9.90 8.31 -3.82
C GLN A 32 8.67 8.66 -4.66
N ALA A 33 8.84 9.39 -5.76
CA ALA A 33 7.73 9.79 -6.60
C ALA A 33 8.07 9.68 -8.08
N ALA A 34 7.10 9.26 -8.90
CA ALA A 34 7.21 9.24 -10.35
C ALA A 34 5.88 9.62 -11.00
N ALA A 35 5.88 10.71 -11.76
CA ALA A 35 4.75 11.12 -12.58
C ALA A 35 4.84 10.44 -13.95
N LEU A 36 3.82 9.68 -14.31
CA LEU A 36 3.74 8.94 -15.57
C LEU A 36 2.65 9.53 -16.47
N GLY A 37 3.00 9.72 -17.74
CA GLY A 37 2.09 10.30 -18.74
C GLY A 37 1.85 11.79 -18.58
N GLU A 38 1.04 12.35 -19.47
CA GLU A 38 0.66 13.75 -19.43
C GLU A 38 -0.37 13.99 -18.32
N ARG A 39 -0.16 15.05 -17.55
CA ARG A 39 -1.04 15.35 -16.40
C ARG A 39 -2.47 15.64 -16.86
N PRO A 40 -3.47 14.89 -16.36
CA PRO A 40 -4.87 15.17 -16.63
C PRO A 40 -5.30 16.54 -16.10
N ALA A 41 -6.35 17.13 -16.69
CA ALA A 41 -6.87 18.44 -16.28
C ALA A 41 -7.28 18.48 -14.80
N GLY A 42 -7.81 17.37 -14.27
CA GLY A 42 -8.18 17.20 -12.85
C GLY A 42 -7.01 16.95 -11.89
N GLY A 43 -5.78 16.79 -12.41
CA GLY A 43 -4.62 16.35 -11.64
C GLY A 43 -4.31 14.87 -11.85
N TYR A 44 -3.18 14.41 -11.31
CA TYR A 44 -2.81 12.99 -11.37
C TYR A 44 -3.61 12.16 -10.37
N PRO A 45 -4.26 11.04 -10.76
CA PRO A 45 -4.60 10.00 -9.81
C PRO A 45 -3.32 9.47 -9.14
N VAL A 46 -3.40 9.09 -7.86
CA VAL A 46 -2.21 8.77 -7.06
C VAL A 46 -2.26 7.33 -6.55
N LEU A 47 -1.16 6.58 -6.74
CA LEU A 47 -0.92 5.32 -6.06
C LEU A 47 0.10 5.51 -4.93
N TYR A 48 -0.35 5.42 -3.68
CA TYR A 48 0.52 5.37 -2.51
C TYR A 48 0.97 3.93 -2.27
N ILE A 49 2.26 3.72 -2.14
CA ILE A 49 2.89 2.42 -1.93
C ILE A 49 3.50 2.41 -0.54
N LEU A 50 2.94 1.63 0.37
CA LEU A 50 3.52 1.38 1.68
C LEU A 50 4.71 0.43 1.57
N ASP A 51 5.68 0.53 2.47
CA ASP A 51 6.98 -0.13 2.34
C ASP A 51 7.65 0.22 0.99
N GLY A 52 7.70 1.51 0.67
CA GLY A 52 8.14 2.04 -0.63
C GLY A 52 9.49 1.50 -1.08
N ASP A 53 10.46 1.39 -0.18
CA ASP A 53 11.79 0.86 -0.49
C ASP A 53 11.76 -0.58 -1.01
N ALA A 54 10.76 -1.38 -0.61
CA ALA A 54 10.58 -2.76 -1.07
C ALA A 54 9.81 -2.86 -2.40
N PHE A 55 8.83 -1.99 -2.63
CA PHE A 55 7.86 -2.21 -3.70
C PHE A 55 7.86 -1.14 -4.79
N PHE A 56 8.27 0.10 -4.50
CA PHE A 56 8.23 1.19 -5.47
C PHE A 56 8.99 0.88 -6.77
N PRO A 57 10.23 0.33 -6.76
CA PRO A 57 10.94 0.04 -8.00
C PRO A 57 10.21 -0.95 -8.92
N ALA A 58 9.65 -2.03 -8.33
CA ALA A 58 8.93 -3.05 -9.08
C ALA A 58 7.62 -2.50 -9.66
N ILE A 59 6.86 -1.77 -8.84
CA ILE A 59 5.59 -1.15 -9.26
C ILE A 59 5.84 -0.09 -10.32
N LEU A 60 6.87 0.75 -10.18
CA LEU A 60 7.22 1.75 -11.18
C LEU A 60 7.52 1.11 -12.55
N ASN A 61 8.37 0.08 -12.59
CA ASN A 61 8.70 -0.59 -13.85
C ASN A 61 7.47 -1.23 -14.50
N MET A 62 6.60 -1.86 -13.72
CA MET A 62 5.36 -2.43 -14.24
C MET A 62 4.39 -1.33 -14.73
N ALA A 63 4.25 -0.25 -13.98
CA ALA A 63 3.39 0.86 -14.34
C ALA A 63 3.85 1.54 -15.65
N GLN A 64 5.14 1.77 -15.81
CA GLN A 64 5.71 2.28 -17.06
C GLN A 64 5.39 1.38 -18.26
N SER A 65 5.35 0.07 -18.05
CA SER A 65 5.07 -0.90 -19.11
C SER A 65 3.58 -1.08 -19.40
N LEU A 66 2.71 -0.99 -18.39
CA LEU A 66 1.29 -1.35 -18.48
C LEU A 66 0.37 -0.15 -18.51
N LEU A 67 0.66 0.92 -17.77
CA LEU A 67 -0.18 2.12 -17.74
C LEU A 67 0.13 3.07 -18.89
N ILE A 68 1.41 3.24 -19.23
CA ILE A 68 1.86 4.10 -20.32
C ILE A 68 2.61 3.25 -21.35
N ASN A 69 1.86 2.66 -22.25
CA ASN A 69 2.43 1.79 -23.28
C ASN A 69 2.05 2.26 -24.69
N PRO A 70 2.99 2.77 -25.49
CA PRO A 70 2.72 3.24 -26.84
C PRO A 70 2.23 2.13 -27.80
N ILE A 71 2.61 0.87 -27.55
CA ILE A 71 2.20 -0.27 -28.39
C ILE A 71 0.72 -0.61 -28.14
N THR A 72 0.32 -0.71 -26.87
CA THR A 72 -1.07 -1.00 -26.50
C THR A 72 -1.95 0.24 -26.46
N LYS A 73 -1.37 1.43 -26.71
CA LYS A 73 -2.03 2.74 -26.60
C LYS A 73 -2.66 2.96 -25.24
N SER A 74 -2.07 2.41 -24.18
CA SER A 74 -2.50 2.64 -22.82
C SER A 74 -1.99 4.00 -22.32
N HIS A 75 -2.89 4.85 -21.83
CA HIS A 75 -2.60 6.21 -21.38
C HIS A 75 -3.24 6.50 -20.01
N ALA A 76 -3.09 5.59 -19.06
CA ALA A 76 -3.52 5.84 -17.69
C ALA A 76 -2.45 6.65 -16.93
N ALA A 77 -2.45 7.96 -17.15
CA ALA A 77 -1.53 8.87 -16.48
C ALA A 77 -1.75 8.81 -14.95
N CYS A 78 -0.65 8.78 -14.18
CA CYS A 78 -0.74 8.69 -12.73
C CYS A 78 0.53 9.20 -12.03
N LEU A 79 0.42 9.49 -10.74
CA LEU A 79 1.53 9.71 -9.83
C LEU A 79 1.71 8.47 -8.95
N ILE A 80 2.89 7.86 -8.99
CA ILE A 80 3.27 6.74 -8.12
C ILE A 80 4.12 7.27 -6.99
N VAL A 81 3.76 6.96 -5.74
CA VAL A 81 4.40 7.49 -4.54
C VAL A 81 4.76 6.36 -3.60
N GLY A 82 6.05 6.11 -3.40
CA GLY A 82 6.57 5.18 -2.40
C GLY A 82 6.81 5.89 -1.07
N ILE A 83 6.29 5.32 0.02
CA ILE A 83 6.52 5.78 1.39
C ILE A 83 7.41 4.75 2.06
N GLY A 84 8.66 5.12 2.30
CA GLY A 84 9.67 4.30 2.96
C GLY A 84 10.29 5.03 4.15
N TYR A 85 11.38 4.47 4.67
CA TYR A 85 12.08 4.98 5.85
C TYR A 85 13.55 5.29 5.54
N THR A 86 14.14 6.26 6.24
CA THR A 86 15.50 6.73 5.94
C THR A 86 16.61 5.81 6.46
N GLY A 87 16.31 4.69 7.10
CA GLY A 87 17.27 3.77 7.72
C GLY A 87 18.10 2.90 6.76
N GLY A 88 17.93 3.03 5.43
CA GLY A 88 18.71 2.29 4.42
C GLY A 88 18.38 0.80 4.32
N THR A 89 17.28 0.35 4.93
CA THR A 89 16.78 -1.03 4.84
C THR A 89 15.57 -1.09 3.92
N ILE A 90 15.40 -2.23 3.22
CA ILE A 90 14.22 -2.46 2.35
C ILE A 90 12.91 -2.38 3.16
N ARG A 91 12.93 -2.75 4.44
CA ARG A 91 11.81 -2.61 5.38
C ARG A 91 12.35 -2.31 6.77
N ASP A 92 11.98 -1.18 7.33
CA ASP A 92 12.23 -0.90 8.74
C ASP A 92 11.08 -1.52 9.57
N LEU A 93 11.36 -2.70 10.15
CA LEU A 93 10.35 -3.47 10.87
C LEU A 93 9.81 -2.75 12.10
N SER A 94 10.61 -1.91 12.74
CA SER A 94 10.22 -1.18 13.94
C SER A 94 9.33 0.02 13.63
N GLN A 95 9.73 0.86 12.68
CA GLN A 95 8.96 2.04 12.32
C GLN A 95 7.63 1.67 11.64
N ARG A 96 7.64 0.68 10.73
CA ARG A 96 6.42 0.21 10.08
C ARG A 96 5.44 -0.46 11.05
N ALA A 97 5.94 -1.12 12.10
CA ALA A 97 5.07 -1.71 13.11
C ALA A 97 4.30 -0.63 13.89
N LEU A 98 4.94 0.50 14.19
CA LEU A 98 4.26 1.67 14.77
C LEU A 98 3.22 2.25 13.81
N ASP A 99 3.61 2.52 12.56
CA ASP A 99 2.81 3.27 11.60
C ASP A 99 1.63 2.48 11.04
N TYR A 100 1.76 1.17 10.91
CA TYR A 100 0.77 0.36 10.19
C TYR A 100 -0.18 -0.41 11.10
N THR A 101 -0.01 -0.33 12.40
CA THR A 101 -0.91 -1.04 13.32
C THR A 101 -1.94 -0.09 13.94
N PRO A 102 -3.21 -0.53 14.02
CA PRO A 102 -4.30 0.22 14.67
C PRO A 102 -3.98 0.55 16.12
N PRO A 103 -4.65 1.55 16.72
CA PRO A 103 -4.50 1.87 18.13
C PRO A 103 -4.66 0.66 19.05
N LEU A 104 -3.75 0.55 20.01
CA LEU A 104 -3.80 -0.50 21.03
C LEU A 104 -4.93 -0.24 22.05
N PRO A 105 -5.39 -1.27 22.77
CA PRO A 105 -6.32 -1.10 23.90
C PRO A 105 -5.77 -0.15 24.95
N ASP A 106 -6.66 0.52 25.73
CA ASP A 106 -6.24 1.48 26.76
C ASP A 106 -5.41 0.85 27.88
N ASN A 107 -5.54 -0.45 28.12
CA ASN A 107 -4.77 -1.21 29.09
C ASN A 107 -3.51 -1.86 28.52
N ALA A 108 -3.14 -1.59 27.27
CA ALA A 108 -1.95 -2.17 26.65
C ALA A 108 -0.67 -1.76 27.43
N PRO A 109 0.30 -2.67 27.59
CA PRO A 109 1.56 -2.38 28.23
C PRO A 109 2.34 -1.26 27.52
N GLU A 110 3.09 -0.46 28.28
CA GLU A 110 3.93 0.60 27.72
C GLU A 110 4.98 0.06 26.72
N SER A 111 5.47 -1.15 26.92
CA SER A 111 6.38 -1.83 26.00
C SER A 111 5.76 -2.07 24.62
N GLU A 112 4.46 -2.37 24.55
CA GLU A 112 3.73 -2.54 23.30
C GLU A 112 3.44 -1.19 22.63
N ARG A 113 3.06 -0.16 23.42
CA ARG A 113 2.80 1.20 22.91
C ARG A 113 4.04 1.83 22.25
N LYS A 114 5.24 1.41 22.66
CA LYS A 114 6.50 1.83 22.02
C LYS A 114 6.76 1.15 20.68
N GLN A 115 6.05 0.06 20.38
CA GLN A 115 6.28 -0.74 19.18
C GLN A 115 5.13 -0.69 18.18
N TYR A 116 3.89 -0.37 18.61
CA TYR A 116 2.67 -0.49 17.82
C TYR A 116 1.69 0.66 18.06
N GLY A 117 0.65 0.75 17.21
CA GLY A 117 -0.56 1.48 17.55
C GLY A 117 -0.63 2.93 17.08
N GLN A 118 0.16 3.35 16.08
CA GLN A 118 0.19 4.74 15.65
C GLN A 118 -0.40 4.98 14.24
N ALA A 119 -1.23 4.09 13.74
CA ALA A 119 -1.85 4.21 12.41
C ALA A 119 -2.62 5.53 12.23
N ASP A 120 -3.23 6.07 13.29
CA ASP A 120 -3.88 7.39 13.24
C ASP A 120 -2.90 8.54 12.96
N ARG A 121 -1.72 8.52 13.60
CA ARG A 121 -0.70 9.54 13.37
C ARG A 121 -0.14 9.44 11.96
N PHE A 122 0.08 8.21 11.49
CA PHE A 122 0.51 7.97 10.13
C PHE A 122 -0.55 8.38 9.09
N SER A 123 -1.83 8.16 9.37
CA SER A 123 -2.92 8.66 8.53
C SER A 123 -2.91 10.19 8.42
N ARG A 124 -2.67 10.90 9.52
CA ARG A 124 -2.54 12.37 9.49
C ARG A 124 -1.32 12.81 8.68
N PHE A 125 -0.19 12.13 8.82
CA PHE A 125 0.98 12.41 7.97
C PHE A 125 0.63 12.32 6.48
N ILE A 126 -0.03 11.24 6.05
CA ILE A 126 -0.41 11.08 4.64
C ILE A 126 -1.41 12.17 4.21
N ASN A 127 -2.40 12.47 5.05
CA ASN A 127 -3.50 13.37 4.69
C ASN A 127 -3.08 14.85 4.69
N ASP A 128 -2.40 15.27 5.75
CA ASP A 128 -2.20 16.70 6.02
C ASP A 128 -0.85 17.19 5.47
N GLU A 129 0.19 16.35 5.50
CA GLU A 129 1.55 16.74 5.15
C GLU A 129 1.95 16.23 3.76
N LEU A 130 1.88 14.90 3.52
CA LEU A 130 2.31 14.31 2.26
C LEU A 130 1.40 14.71 1.10
N SER A 131 0.07 14.66 1.27
CA SER A 131 -0.86 15.07 0.22
C SER A 131 -0.67 16.53 -0.18
N ALA A 132 -0.47 17.44 0.77
CA ALA A 132 -0.24 18.85 0.48
C ALA A 132 1.07 19.07 -0.29
N LEU A 133 2.14 18.36 0.09
CA LEU A 133 3.40 18.40 -0.65
C LEU A 133 3.24 17.91 -2.09
N LEU A 134 2.57 16.77 -2.28
CA LEU A 134 2.35 16.18 -3.60
C LEU A 134 1.47 17.08 -4.47
N ASP A 135 0.42 17.67 -3.91
CA ASP A 135 -0.47 18.58 -4.64
C ASP A 135 0.26 19.84 -5.10
N SER A 136 1.08 20.43 -4.24
CA SER A 136 1.86 21.62 -4.56
C SER A 136 2.84 21.40 -5.72
N LYS A 137 3.41 20.19 -5.83
CA LYS A 137 4.42 19.87 -6.85
C LYS A 137 3.80 19.28 -8.12
N TYR A 138 2.85 18.35 -8.00
CA TYR A 138 2.37 17.56 -9.14
C TYR A 138 0.93 17.89 -9.54
N ARG A 139 0.13 18.53 -8.66
CA ARG A 139 -1.31 18.68 -8.76
C ARG A 139 -2.00 17.32 -8.86
N ILE A 140 -2.53 16.85 -7.73
CA ILE A 140 -3.13 15.52 -7.62
C ILE A 140 -4.66 15.54 -7.72
N ASP A 141 -5.23 14.46 -8.22
CA ASP A 141 -6.67 14.19 -8.15
C ASP A 141 -7.01 13.55 -6.81
N THR A 142 -7.57 14.33 -5.89
CA THR A 142 -7.92 13.88 -4.55
C THR A 142 -9.07 12.87 -4.51
N GLN A 143 -9.84 12.73 -5.61
CA GLN A 143 -10.95 11.79 -5.72
C GLN A 143 -10.53 10.42 -6.28
N ASN A 144 -9.34 10.31 -6.87
CA ASN A 144 -8.84 9.10 -7.50
C ASN A 144 -7.50 8.68 -6.89
N GLN A 145 -7.55 8.31 -5.61
CA GLN A 145 -6.37 7.86 -4.88
C GLN A 145 -6.45 6.37 -4.54
N ALA A 146 -5.33 5.69 -4.69
CA ALA A 146 -5.16 4.28 -4.40
C ALA A 146 -4.06 4.06 -3.35
N VAL A 147 -4.19 3.01 -2.53
CA VAL A 147 -3.14 2.57 -1.61
C VAL A 147 -2.80 1.10 -1.88
N PHE A 148 -1.51 0.80 -1.99
CA PHE A 148 -0.98 -0.55 -2.01
C PHE A 148 -0.30 -0.86 -0.68
N GLY A 149 -0.65 -2.00 -0.08
CA GLY A 149 -0.05 -2.48 1.16
C GLY A 149 0.07 -3.99 1.22
N HIS A 150 1.12 -4.47 1.89
CA HIS A 150 1.37 -5.88 2.17
C HIS A 150 1.52 -6.12 3.66
N SER A 151 0.95 -7.21 4.18
CA SER A 151 1.10 -7.62 5.58
C SER A 151 0.57 -6.54 6.54
N PHE A 152 1.41 -5.94 7.40
CA PHE A 152 1.03 -4.77 8.21
C PHE A 152 0.65 -3.55 7.36
N GLY A 153 1.26 -3.37 6.17
CA GLY A 153 0.82 -2.32 5.25
C GLY A 153 -0.62 -2.56 4.75
N ALA A 154 -1.00 -3.81 4.51
CA ALA A 154 -2.38 -4.15 4.19
C ALA A 154 -3.33 -4.04 5.39
N LEU A 155 -2.84 -4.32 6.61
CA LEU A 155 -3.57 -4.06 7.86
C LEU A 155 -3.88 -2.57 8.02
N TYR A 156 -2.89 -1.69 7.76
CA TYR A 156 -3.11 -0.24 7.72
C TYR A 156 -4.16 0.15 6.68
N GLY A 157 -4.09 -0.44 5.48
CA GLY A 157 -5.08 -0.19 4.43
C GLY A 157 -6.50 -0.54 4.88
N LEU A 158 -6.69 -1.67 5.58
CA LEU A 158 -7.99 -2.03 6.19
C LEU A 158 -8.41 -1.03 7.26
N TYR A 159 -7.49 -0.66 8.16
CA TYR A 159 -7.77 0.34 9.20
C TYR A 159 -8.17 1.70 8.59
N SER A 160 -7.47 2.16 7.57
CA SER A 160 -7.83 3.38 6.84
C SER A 160 -9.21 3.28 6.18
N LEU A 161 -9.52 2.13 5.55
CA LEU A 161 -10.84 1.87 4.95
C LEU A 161 -11.96 1.93 5.98
N PHE A 162 -11.75 1.39 7.17
CA PHE A 162 -12.79 1.30 8.19
C PHE A 162 -13.01 2.60 8.95
N THR A 163 -11.95 3.41 9.11
CA THR A 163 -12.02 4.66 9.88
C THR A 163 -12.19 5.90 9.03
N ARG A 164 -11.71 5.85 7.78
CA ARG A 164 -11.70 6.98 6.83
C ARG A 164 -11.90 6.49 5.39
N PRO A 165 -13.05 5.90 5.06
CA PRO A 165 -13.27 5.24 3.77
C PRO A 165 -13.18 6.21 2.57
N GLU A 166 -13.36 7.52 2.79
CA GLU A 166 -13.22 8.56 1.77
C GLU A 166 -11.76 8.87 1.40
N ARG A 167 -10.78 8.36 2.19
CA ARG A 167 -9.37 8.70 1.97
C ARG A 167 -8.80 8.13 0.69
N PHE A 168 -9.13 6.88 0.39
CA PHE A 168 -8.71 6.22 -0.84
C PHE A 168 -9.93 5.67 -1.58
N ARG A 169 -9.92 5.81 -2.89
CA ARG A 169 -10.93 5.23 -3.76
C ARG A 169 -10.66 3.75 -4.04
N HIS A 170 -9.37 3.36 -4.01
CA HIS A 170 -8.93 2.02 -4.37
C HIS A 170 -7.95 1.47 -3.33
N TYR A 171 -8.20 0.25 -2.87
CA TYR A 171 -7.42 -0.45 -1.87
C TYR A 171 -6.85 -1.73 -2.48
N LEU A 172 -5.53 -1.81 -2.60
CA LEU A 172 -4.77 -2.94 -3.17
C LEU A 172 -4.02 -3.62 -2.02
N LEU A 173 -4.66 -4.60 -1.39
CA LEU A 173 -4.24 -5.14 -0.11
C LEU A 173 -3.85 -6.61 -0.24
N VAL A 174 -2.60 -6.93 0.05
CA VAL A 174 -2.07 -8.29 -0.10
C VAL A 174 -1.67 -8.85 1.26
N SER A 175 -2.18 -10.06 1.55
CA SER A 175 -1.85 -10.81 2.76
C SER A 175 -2.03 -9.99 4.06
N PRO A 176 -3.18 -9.34 4.28
CA PRO A 176 -3.37 -8.46 5.42
C PRO A 176 -3.23 -9.22 6.73
N SER A 177 -2.49 -8.64 7.68
CA SER A 177 -2.27 -9.21 9.02
C SER A 177 -3.50 -9.04 9.92
N ILE A 178 -4.66 -9.55 9.47
CA ILE A 178 -5.95 -9.43 10.20
C ILE A 178 -5.85 -10.04 11.59
N TRP A 179 -5.04 -11.08 11.77
CA TRP A 179 -4.81 -11.80 13.02
C TRP A 179 -4.22 -10.93 14.15
N TRP A 180 -3.61 -9.80 13.80
CA TRP A 180 -2.91 -8.94 14.76
C TRP A 180 -3.85 -8.48 15.89
N GLN A 181 -3.37 -8.59 17.16
CA GLN A 181 -4.13 -8.24 18.37
C GLN A 181 -5.56 -8.83 18.35
N ASP A 182 -5.63 -10.15 18.15
CA ASP A 182 -6.90 -10.90 18.08
C ASP A 182 -7.93 -10.31 17.09
N ARG A 183 -7.47 -9.94 15.91
CA ARG A 183 -8.28 -9.34 14.83
C ARG A 183 -8.83 -7.95 15.16
N ARG A 184 -8.14 -7.22 15.99
CA ARG A 184 -8.56 -5.90 16.48
C ARG A 184 -8.98 -4.93 15.36
N VAL A 185 -8.41 -5.02 14.16
CA VAL A 185 -8.82 -4.17 13.03
C VAL A 185 -10.32 -4.26 12.72
N LEU A 186 -10.97 -5.37 13.06
CA LEU A 186 -12.41 -5.56 12.83
C LEU A 186 -13.28 -4.80 13.82
N ASP A 187 -12.74 -4.27 14.94
CA ASP A 187 -13.47 -3.42 15.88
C ASP A 187 -13.92 -2.09 15.23
N TRP A 188 -13.28 -1.70 14.14
CA TRP A 188 -13.63 -0.50 13.35
C TRP A 188 -14.42 -0.81 12.08
N LEU A 189 -14.83 -2.07 11.84
CA LEU A 189 -15.60 -2.41 10.66
C LEU A 189 -16.93 -1.61 10.64
N PRO A 190 -17.18 -0.78 9.62
CA PRO A 190 -18.38 0.04 9.55
C PRO A 190 -19.61 -0.79 9.13
N ASP A 191 -20.80 -0.28 9.38
CA ASP A 191 -22.05 -0.90 8.92
C ASP A 191 -22.25 -0.77 7.39
N THR A 192 -21.65 0.26 6.77
CA THR A 192 -21.75 0.53 5.32
C THR A 192 -20.46 1.17 4.81
N LEU A 193 -20.18 0.99 3.54
CA LEU A 193 -19.09 1.68 2.84
C LEU A 193 -19.64 2.65 1.78
N PRO A 194 -18.94 3.77 1.51
CA PRO A 194 -19.30 4.68 0.42
C PRO A 194 -19.31 3.95 -0.93
N GLN A 195 -20.20 4.37 -1.82
CA GLN A 195 -20.27 3.82 -3.17
C GLN A 195 -18.98 4.06 -3.98
N GLY A 196 -18.64 3.09 -4.81
CA GLY A 196 -17.52 3.17 -5.74
C GLY A 196 -16.14 2.95 -5.12
N ILE A 197 -16.07 2.44 -3.88
CA ILE A 197 -14.82 1.93 -3.32
C ILE A 197 -14.46 0.62 -4.01
N GLY A 198 -13.25 0.54 -4.57
CA GLY A 198 -12.72 -0.66 -5.20
C GLY A 198 -11.65 -1.32 -4.34
N ILE A 199 -11.80 -2.62 -4.07
CA ILE A 199 -10.88 -3.38 -3.22
C ILE A 199 -10.35 -4.59 -4.00
N ARG A 200 -9.03 -4.70 -4.07
CA ARG A 200 -8.34 -5.89 -4.59
C ARG A 200 -7.61 -6.52 -3.41
N LEU A 201 -8.17 -7.60 -2.92
CA LEU A 201 -7.66 -8.33 -1.76
C LEU A 201 -7.01 -9.62 -2.23
N GLY A 202 -5.77 -9.86 -1.84
CA GLY A 202 -5.02 -11.04 -2.26
C GLY A 202 -4.35 -11.77 -1.11
N ALA A 203 -4.06 -13.06 -1.31
CA ALA A 203 -3.24 -13.87 -0.40
C ALA A 203 -2.51 -14.97 -1.16
N GLY A 204 -1.36 -15.42 -0.66
CA GLY A 204 -0.65 -16.57 -1.18
C GLY A 204 -1.24 -17.89 -0.71
N GLU A 205 -1.33 -18.89 -1.60
CA GLU A 205 -1.89 -20.22 -1.28
C GLU A 205 -1.13 -20.92 -0.14
N HIS A 206 0.19 -20.67 -0.02
CA HIS A 206 1.04 -21.30 0.99
C HIS A 206 1.20 -20.48 2.27
N GLU A 207 0.42 -19.42 2.44
CA GLU A 207 0.42 -18.67 3.69
C GLU A 207 -0.16 -19.51 4.82
N GLY A 208 0.60 -19.57 5.93
CA GLY A 208 0.23 -20.40 7.08
C GLY A 208 0.74 -21.82 7.07
N ARG A 209 1.39 -22.28 6.02
CA ARG A 209 1.98 -23.63 5.96
C ARG A 209 3.34 -23.75 6.63
N ASN A 210 3.98 -22.65 7.04
CA ASN A 210 5.29 -22.67 7.71
C ASN A 210 5.09 -22.76 9.22
N ASN A 211 5.16 -23.95 9.75
CA ASN A 211 5.41 -24.52 11.09
C ASN A 211 5.82 -23.56 12.25
N ARG A 212 5.13 -22.44 12.44
CA ARG A 212 5.20 -21.71 13.70
C ARG A 212 3.85 -21.88 14.42
N PRO A 213 3.81 -22.72 15.47
CA PRO A 213 2.57 -23.04 16.19
C PRO A 213 1.90 -21.83 16.85
N ASP A 214 2.66 -20.76 17.05
CA ASP A 214 2.26 -19.52 17.71
C ASP A 214 1.70 -18.44 16.77
N GLN A 215 1.86 -18.63 15.47
CA GLN A 215 1.26 -17.72 14.49
C GLN A 215 0.04 -18.41 13.87
N THR A 216 -1.13 -17.90 14.17
CA THR A 216 -2.43 -18.28 13.61
C THR A 216 -2.53 -17.97 12.11
N SER A 217 -1.42 -18.09 11.41
CA SER A 217 -1.31 -17.94 9.96
C SER A 217 -2.16 -18.96 9.18
N SER A 218 -2.53 -20.08 9.83
CA SER A 218 -3.50 -21.05 9.26
C SER A 218 -4.86 -20.44 8.93
N GLY A 219 -5.16 -19.26 9.46
CA GLY A 219 -6.38 -18.53 9.17
C GLY A 219 -6.24 -17.36 8.19
N MET A 220 -5.02 -16.95 7.79
CA MET A 220 -4.83 -15.71 7.01
C MET A 220 -5.61 -15.72 5.70
N VAL A 221 -5.48 -16.77 4.90
CA VAL A 221 -6.24 -16.93 3.63
C VAL A 221 -7.74 -16.97 3.91
N ALA A 222 -8.16 -17.75 4.91
CA ALA A 222 -9.57 -17.86 5.27
C ALA A 222 -10.13 -16.54 5.78
N GLN A 223 -9.40 -15.84 6.65
CA GLN A 223 -9.79 -14.53 7.18
C GLN A 223 -9.91 -13.49 6.05
N ALA A 224 -8.95 -13.44 5.12
CA ALA A 224 -8.99 -12.53 3.98
C ALA A 224 -10.19 -12.84 3.05
N LYS A 225 -10.49 -14.12 2.81
CA LYS A 225 -11.62 -14.53 1.99
C LYS A 225 -12.97 -14.18 2.64
N ILE A 226 -13.11 -14.43 3.95
CA ILE A 226 -14.31 -14.06 4.72
C ILE A 226 -14.49 -12.53 4.69
N LEU A 227 -13.42 -11.77 4.97
CA LEU A 227 -13.48 -10.33 4.94
C LEU A 227 -13.87 -9.79 3.56
N ALA A 228 -13.37 -10.38 2.47
CA ALA A 228 -13.77 -9.98 1.12
C ALA A 228 -15.29 -10.11 0.90
N GLY A 229 -15.89 -11.20 1.38
CA GLY A 229 -17.35 -11.38 1.37
C GLY A 229 -18.08 -10.32 2.18
N THR A 230 -17.60 -10.03 3.40
CA THR A 230 -18.17 -8.97 4.25
C THR A 230 -18.11 -7.61 3.57
N LEU A 231 -16.95 -7.21 3.03
CA LEU A 231 -16.77 -5.92 2.35
C LEU A 231 -17.65 -5.79 1.10
N HIS A 232 -17.87 -6.88 0.37
CA HIS A 232 -18.81 -6.90 -0.75
C HIS A 232 -20.25 -6.64 -0.29
N HIS A 233 -20.69 -7.25 0.81
CA HIS A 233 -22.03 -7.01 1.39
C HIS A 233 -22.18 -5.56 1.90
N LEU A 234 -21.10 -4.91 2.31
CA LEU A 234 -21.09 -3.50 2.72
C LEU A 234 -21.09 -2.52 1.54
N GLY A 235 -21.14 -3.01 0.29
CA GLY A 235 -21.32 -2.20 -0.91
C GLY A 235 -20.05 -1.88 -1.70
N ALA A 236 -18.88 -2.42 -1.32
CA ALA A 236 -17.65 -2.21 -2.08
C ALA A 236 -17.57 -3.14 -3.32
N ASP A 237 -16.88 -2.66 -4.39
CA ASP A 237 -16.43 -3.52 -5.49
C ASP A 237 -15.20 -4.32 -5.05
N VAL A 238 -15.41 -5.58 -4.62
CA VAL A 238 -14.36 -6.42 -4.06
C VAL A 238 -14.03 -7.57 -4.97
N ARG A 239 -12.72 -7.78 -5.23
CA ARG A 239 -12.19 -9.01 -5.80
C ARG A 239 -11.17 -9.62 -4.87
N PHE A 240 -11.35 -10.87 -4.47
CA PHE A 240 -10.37 -11.68 -3.77
C PHE A 240 -9.61 -12.58 -4.76
N THR A 241 -8.28 -12.56 -4.70
CA THR A 241 -7.42 -13.44 -5.52
C THR A 241 -6.52 -14.28 -4.61
N LEU A 242 -6.59 -15.60 -4.78
CA LEU A 242 -5.65 -16.55 -4.17
C LEU A 242 -4.52 -16.80 -5.18
N TYR A 243 -3.28 -16.47 -4.84
CA TYR A 243 -2.13 -16.64 -5.73
C TYR A 243 -1.53 -18.04 -5.56
N PRO A 244 -1.63 -18.91 -6.61
CA PRO A 244 -1.11 -20.28 -6.54
C PRO A 244 0.39 -20.30 -6.27
N ASN A 245 0.84 -21.24 -5.46
CA ASN A 245 2.25 -21.46 -5.09
C ASN A 245 2.93 -20.26 -4.41
N ALA A 246 2.19 -19.19 -4.09
CA ALA A 246 2.75 -18.04 -3.39
C ALA A 246 2.72 -18.24 -1.88
N ASN A 247 3.76 -17.78 -1.21
CA ASN A 247 3.86 -17.65 0.25
C ASN A 247 3.78 -16.19 0.66
N HIS A 248 3.82 -15.91 1.97
CA HIS A 248 3.72 -14.54 2.50
C HIS A 248 4.76 -13.56 1.93
N GLY A 249 5.99 -14.04 1.65
CA GLY A 249 7.07 -13.17 1.17
C GLY A 249 6.97 -12.79 -0.30
N ASN A 250 6.43 -13.68 -1.15
CA ASN A 250 6.34 -13.44 -2.60
C ASN A 250 4.93 -13.13 -3.10
N ALA A 251 3.87 -13.37 -2.32
CA ALA A 251 2.49 -13.04 -2.69
C ALA A 251 2.31 -11.60 -3.20
N PRO A 252 2.93 -10.55 -2.60
CA PRO A 252 2.80 -9.19 -3.12
C PRO A 252 3.30 -9.03 -4.55
N PHE A 253 4.37 -9.72 -4.94
CA PHE A 253 4.90 -9.65 -6.31
C PHE A 253 3.99 -10.34 -7.33
N TYR A 254 3.32 -11.43 -6.96
CA TYR A 254 2.28 -12.04 -7.80
C TYR A 254 1.08 -11.10 -7.99
N ALA A 255 0.74 -10.33 -6.95
CA ALA A 255 -0.38 -9.41 -6.97
C ALA A 255 -0.16 -8.15 -7.83
N LEU A 256 1.10 -7.77 -8.10
CA LEU A 256 1.41 -6.50 -8.77
C LEU A 256 0.72 -6.38 -10.13
N THR A 257 0.71 -7.44 -10.92
CA THR A 257 0.06 -7.42 -12.26
C THR A 257 -1.43 -7.14 -12.12
N ASP A 258 -2.14 -7.88 -11.25
CA ASP A 258 -3.57 -7.68 -11.03
C ASP A 258 -3.88 -6.26 -10.52
N CYS A 259 -3.03 -5.74 -9.64
CA CYS A 259 -3.18 -4.40 -9.08
C CYS A 259 -3.03 -3.31 -10.16
N ILE A 260 -1.98 -3.40 -10.96
CA ILE A 260 -1.70 -2.40 -12.01
C ILE A 260 -2.74 -2.48 -13.13
N GLU A 261 -3.12 -3.68 -13.57
CA GLU A 261 -4.18 -3.87 -14.55
C GLU A 261 -5.54 -3.32 -14.07
N TYR A 262 -5.85 -3.51 -12.79
CA TYR A 262 -7.03 -2.90 -12.20
C TYR A 262 -6.98 -1.37 -12.26
N LEU A 263 -5.86 -0.75 -11.84
CA LEU A 263 -5.69 0.70 -11.88
C LEU A 263 -5.74 1.23 -13.30
N ARG A 264 -5.16 0.52 -14.28
CA ARG A 264 -5.29 0.86 -15.70
C ARG A 264 -6.75 1.00 -16.11
N ASN A 265 -7.59 0.02 -15.74
CA ASN A 265 -9.00 0.01 -16.13
C ASN A 265 -9.83 1.12 -15.48
N VAL A 266 -9.52 1.53 -14.24
CA VAL A 266 -10.27 2.57 -13.53
C VAL A 266 -9.74 3.99 -13.77
N TRP A 267 -8.48 4.15 -14.18
CA TRP A 267 -7.84 5.44 -14.47
C TRP A 267 -7.74 5.77 -15.97
N GLN A 268 -7.94 4.79 -16.83
CA GLN A 268 -8.01 5.00 -18.28
C GLN A 268 -9.38 5.61 -18.62
N ARG A 269 -9.40 6.92 -18.75
CA ARG A 269 -10.60 7.70 -19.13
C ARG A 269 -10.29 8.70 -20.24
#